data_211972c92105566099645e3e69bdf409
#
_entry.id   211972c92105566099645e3e69bdf409
#
_cell.length_a   1.000
_cell.length_b   1.000
_cell.length_c   1.000
_cell.angle_alpha   90.00
_cell.angle_beta   90.00
_cell.angle_gamma   90.00
#
_symmetry.space_group_name_H-M   'P 1'
#
loop_
_entity.id
_entity.type
_entity.pdbx_description
1 polymer ?
#
loop_
_entity_poly.entity_id
_entity_poly.type
_entity_poly.pdbx_seq_one_letter_code
_entity_poly.pdbx_strand_id
1 'polypeptide(L)'
;HNQPVYKDVCNPITSEFRKELYDDILSLYAEMEQSGKTEVSRDAENAQEPKFRVAVTPFERENSNIRGLARIYFEDCFVVSNVSIIQGKEKEFVAMPSYMVKQNGGKSQYQDVCFPVTKEFREKLYDALMDCYQQERDKAMNQGIGPMSRFSTS
;
A
#
# COMPACT_ATOMS: atom_id res chain seq x y z
N HIS A 1 6.75 -19.52 -21.76
CA HIS A 1 6.32 -18.14 -21.94
C HIS A 1 4.97 -17.83 -21.37
N ASN A 2 4.46 -18.63 -20.54
CA ASN A 2 3.34 -18.27 -19.68
C ASN A 2 3.77 -18.34 -18.23
N GLN A 3 4.98 -17.92 -17.97
CA GLN A 3 5.49 -17.87 -16.60
C GLN A 3 4.81 -16.76 -15.84
N PRO A 4 4.43 -17.01 -14.58
CA PRO A 4 3.81 -15.97 -13.77
C PRO A 4 4.79 -14.81 -13.54
N VAL A 5 4.27 -13.60 -13.65
CA VAL A 5 5.04 -12.40 -13.35
C VAL A 5 4.69 -12.00 -11.93
N TYR A 6 5.70 -11.93 -11.07
CA TYR A 6 5.53 -11.52 -9.69
C TYR A 6 5.84 -10.04 -9.55
N LYS A 7 4.97 -9.33 -8.88
CA LYS A 7 5.17 -7.92 -8.58
C LYS A 7 5.09 -7.73 -7.09
N ASP A 8 6.02 -6.98 -6.57
CA ASP A 8 6.00 -6.63 -5.15
C ASP A 8 4.89 -5.62 -4.89
N VAL A 9 4.08 -5.86 -3.86
CA VAL A 9 3.11 -4.90 -3.38
C VAL A 9 3.82 -3.78 -2.65
N CYS A 10 4.86 -4.12 -1.91
CA CYS A 10 5.70 -3.18 -1.21
C CYS A 10 7.14 -3.68 -1.26
N ASN A 11 8.06 -2.75 -1.25
CA ASN A 11 9.47 -3.15 -1.34
C ASN A 11 10.37 -1.98 -0.99
N PRO A 12 11.58 -2.28 -0.47
CA PRO A 12 12.61 -1.26 -0.31
C PRO A 12 13.02 -0.72 -1.68
N ILE A 13 13.25 0.58 -1.78
CA ILE A 13 13.61 1.20 -3.06
C ILE A 13 15.04 1.75 -3.06
N THR A 14 15.76 1.62 -1.96
CA THR A 14 17.20 1.92 -1.93
C THR A 14 17.94 0.65 -1.59
N SER A 15 19.15 0.50 -2.13
CA SER A 15 19.96 -0.68 -1.84
C SER A 15 20.41 -0.72 -0.39
N GLU A 16 20.65 0.44 0.20
CA GLU A 16 21.07 0.56 1.59
C GLU A 16 19.98 0.06 2.54
N PHE A 17 18.77 0.54 2.35
CA PHE A 17 17.66 0.12 3.21
C PHE A 17 17.30 -1.35 2.98
N ARG A 18 17.36 -1.80 1.72
CA ARG A 18 17.11 -3.21 1.41
C ARG A 18 18.06 -4.12 2.17
N LYS A 19 19.34 -3.77 2.14
CA LYS A 19 20.35 -4.57 2.83
C LYS A 19 20.12 -4.58 4.33
N GLU A 20 19.89 -3.42 4.90
CA GLU A 20 19.65 -3.30 6.35
C GLU A 20 18.44 -4.13 6.79
N LEU A 21 17.32 -3.97 6.07
CA LEU A 21 16.09 -4.67 6.40
C LEU A 21 16.25 -6.18 6.26
N TYR A 22 16.81 -6.62 5.15
CA TYR A 22 16.95 -8.05 4.89
C TYR A 22 17.98 -8.70 5.84
N ASP A 23 19.05 -7.98 6.16
CA ASP A 23 20.03 -8.49 7.13
C ASP A 23 19.40 -8.64 8.52
N ASP A 24 18.57 -7.69 8.94
CA ASP A 24 17.86 -7.77 10.21
C ASP A 24 16.90 -8.97 10.24
N ILE A 25 16.15 -9.16 9.17
CA ILE A 25 15.21 -10.30 9.09
C ILE A 25 15.97 -11.62 9.17
N LEU A 26 17.06 -11.75 8.41
CA LEU A 26 17.84 -12.98 8.41
C LEU A 26 18.53 -13.22 9.75
N SER A 27 18.97 -12.17 10.42
CA SER A 27 19.57 -12.26 11.75
C SER A 27 18.56 -12.77 12.77
N LEU A 28 17.34 -12.25 12.73
CA LEU A 28 16.28 -12.70 13.62
C LEU A 28 15.86 -14.14 13.32
N TYR A 29 15.84 -14.51 12.07
CA TYR A 29 15.53 -15.90 11.69
C TYR A 29 16.57 -16.86 12.26
N ALA A 30 17.84 -16.52 12.15
CA ALA A 30 18.91 -17.34 12.74
C ALA A 30 18.77 -17.46 14.25
N GLU A 31 18.42 -16.36 14.92
CA GLU A 31 18.16 -16.36 16.36
C GLU A 31 16.98 -17.25 16.72
N MET A 32 15.93 -17.22 15.94
CA MET A 32 14.76 -18.05 16.13
C MET A 32 15.12 -19.54 16.01
N GLU A 33 15.93 -19.90 15.02
CA GLU A 33 16.36 -21.29 14.85
C GLU A 33 17.19 -21.78 16.01
N GLN A 34 18.08 -20.93 16.54
CA GLN A 34 18.94 -21.30 17.64
C GLN A 34 18.20 -21.41 18.97
N SER A 35 17.22 -20.55 19.19
CA SER A 35 16.48 -20.52 20.45
C SER A 35 15.31 -21.49 20.50
N GLY A 36 14.84 -21.96 19.33
CA GLY A 36 13.66 -22.82 19.27
C GLY A 36 12.35 -22.06 19.49
N LYS A 37 12.38 -20.72 19.53
CA LYS A 37 11.19 -19.92 19.67
C LYS A 37 10.43 -19.87 18.34
N THR A 38 9.12 -19.70 18.43
CA THR A 38 8.29 -19.58 17.22
C THR A 38 8.20 -18.16 16.69
N GLU A 39 8.63 -17.19 17.50
CA GLU A 39 8.62 -15.79 17.11
C GLU A 39 9.72 -15.05 17.84
N VAL A 40 10.43 -14.19 17.13
CA VAL A 40 11.38 -13.24 17.71
C VAL A 40 11.11 -11.88 17.08
N SER A 41 11.35 -10.84 17.85
CA SER A 41 11.15 -9.48 17.39
C SER A 41 12.26 -8.58 17.87
N ARG A 42 12.46 -7.49 17.17
CA ARG A 42 13.42 -6.46 17.53
C ARG A 42 12.84 -5.10 17.18
N ASP A 43 12.81 -4.22 18.18
CA ASP A 43 12.36 -2.86 17.96
C ASP A 43 13.54 -2.00 17.56
N ALA A 44 13.28 -1.06 16.65
CA ALA A 44 14.29 -0.09 16.25
C ALA A 44 14.54 0.88 17.40
N GLU A 45 15.81 1.22 17.63
CA GLU A 45 16.13 2.29 18.56
C GLU A 45 15.61 3.61 18.00
N ASN A 46 15.01 4.42 18.85
CA ASN A 46 14.48 5.73 18.47
C ASN A 46 13.44 5.65 17.36
N ALA A 47 12.64 4.59 17.37
CA ALA A 47 11.58 4.45 16.37
C ALA A 47 10.62 5.65 16.46
N GLN A 48 10.37 6.28 15.32
CA GLN A 48 9.48 7.42 15.22
C GLN A 48 8.45 7.16 14.14
N GLU A 49 7.38 7.96 14.16
CA GLU A 49 6.41 7.93 13.09
C GLU A 49 7.13 8.21 11.76
N PRO A 50 6.96 7.36 10.75
CA PRO A 50 7.69 7.56 9.49
C PRO A 50 7.18 8.76 8.73
N LYS A 51 8.10 9.47 8.09
CA LYS A 51 7.73 10.49 7.12
C LYS A 51 7.30 9.80 5.83
N PHE A 52 6.33 10.39 5.14
CA PHE A 52 5.83 9.77 3.93
C PHE A 52 5.41 10.82 2.92
N ARG A 53 5.35 10.40 1.66
CA ARG A 53 4.71 11.16 0.60
C ARG A 53 3.82 10.21 -0.19
N VAL A 54 2.83 10.77 -0.87
CA VAL A 54 1.86 9.97 -1.59
C VAL A 54 1.78 10.43 -3.04
N ALA A 55 1.45 9.51 -3.91
CA ALA A 55 1.18 9.80 -5.32
C ALA A 55 -0.13 9.11 -5.68
N VAL A 56 -1.07 9.86 -6.25
CA VAL A 56 -2.39 9.33 -6.58
C VAL A 56 -2.69 9.65 -8.04
N THR A 57 -3.18 8.66 -8.76
CA THR A 57 -3.65 8.81 -10.13
C THR A 57 -5.14 8.50 -10.17
N PRO A 58 -6.00 9.53 -10.32
CA PRO A 58 -7.43 9.28 -10.48
C PRO A 58 -7.72 8.64 -11.84
N PHE A 59 -8.72 7.78 -11.88
CA PHE A 59 -9.24 7.26 -13.14
C PHE A 59 -10.65 6.74 -12.95
N GLU A 60 -11.35 6.58 -14.06
CA GLU A 60 -12.66 5.98 -14.05
C GLU A 60 -12.65 4.73 -14.91
N ARG A 61 -13.37 3.73 -14.45
CA ARG A 61 -13.47 2.44 -15.13
C ARG A 61 -14.88 1.94 -14.99
N GLU A 62 -15.47 1.53 -16.12
CA GLU A 62 -16.81 0.97 -16.08
C GLU A 62 -16.87 -0.28 -15.24
N ASN A 63 -17.95 -0.42 -14.50
CA ASN A 63 -18.23 -1.58 -13.66
C ASN A 63 -17.17 -1.77 -12.56
N SER A 64 -16.53 -0.67 -12.13
CA SER A 64 -15.57 -0.73 -11.05
C SER A 64 -15.83 0.41 -10.08
N ASN A 65 -15.64 0.13 -8.81
CA ASN A 65 -15.75 1.15 -7.76
C ASN A 65 -14.42 1.85 -7.52
N ILE A 66 -13.37 1.46 -8.21
CA ILE A 66 -12.06 2.08 -8.03
C ILE A 66 -12.06 3.43 -8.72
N ARG A 67 -11.70 4.48 -7.96
CA ARG A 67 -11.65 5.85 -8.44
C ARG A 67 -10.24 6.38 -8.57
N GLY A 68 -9.26 5.65 -8.05
CA GLY A 68 -7.87 6.05 -8.19
C GLY A 68 -6.95 4.96 -7.66
N LEU A 69 -5.71 5.03 -8.10
CA LEU A 69 -4.65 4.15 -7.58
C LEU A 69 -3.56 5.03 -6.98
N ALA A 70 -2.95 4.55 -5.92
CA ALA A 70 -2.00 5.34 -5.18
C ALA A 70 -0.77 4.53 -4.79
N ARG A 71 0.29 5.26 -4.53
CA ARG A 71 1.51 4.70 -3.95
C ARG A 71 1.90 5.56 -2.76
N ILE A 72 2.48 4.93 -1.76
CA ILE A 72 2.97 5.59 -0.56
C ILE A 72 4.46 5.34 -0.46
N TYR A 73 5.23 6.40 -0.32
CA TYR A 73 6.68 6.31 -0.15
C TYR A 73 7.01 6.69 1.29
N PHE A 74 7.63 5.77 2.02
CA PHE A 74 8.03 5.99 3.40
C PHE A 74 9.53 6.28 3.45
N GLU A 75 9.90 7.41 4.04
CA GLU A 75 11.29 7.84 4.24
C GLU A 75 12.10 7.83 2.94
N ASP A 76 11.42 7.91 1.79
CA ASP A 76 12.03 7.81 0.46
C ASP A 76 12.88 6.55 0.26
N CYS A 77 12.62 5.51 1.06
CA CYS A 77 13.37 4.26 0.96
C CYS A 77 12.49 3.02 0.88
N PHE A 78 11.18 3.17 1.00
CA PHE A 78 10.25 2.04 0.94
C PHE A 78 8.96 2.49 0.26
N VAL A 79 8.43 1.66 -0.64
CA VAL A 79 7.20 2.00 -1.35
C VAL A 79 6.13 0.94 -1.10
N VAL A 80 4.90 1.41 -0.91
CA VAL A 80 3.71 0.55 -0.91
C VAL A 80 2.90 0.91 -2.15
N SER A 81 2.64 -0.08 -2.98
CA SER A 81 1.90 0.07 -4.23
C SER A 81 0.50 -0.54 -4.09
N ASN A 82 -0.34 -0.31 -5.11
CA ASN A 82 -1.68 -0.90 -5.17
C ASN A 82 -2.60 -0.46 -4.03
N VAL A 83 -2.40 0.75 -3.56
CA VAL A 83 -3.37 1.40 -2.68
C VAL A 83 -4.48 1.94 -3.58
N SER A 84 -5.73 1.75 -3.17
CA SER A 84 -6.89 2.12 -4.00
C SER A 84 -7.75 3.17 -3.31
N ILE A 85 -8.31 4.07 -4.12
CA ILE A 85 -9.39 4.95 -3.68
C ILE A 85 -10.66 4.34 -4.24
N ILE A 86 -11.59 4.00 -3.37
CA ILE A 86 -12.79 3.24 -3.73
C ILE A 86 -14.03 4.06 -3.42
N GLN A 87 -14.99 4.04 -4.32
CA GLN A 87 -16.28 4.67 -4.12
C GLN A 87 -17.15 3.74 -3.27
N GLY A 88 -17.44 4.16 -2.04
CA GLY A 88 -18.37 3.46 -1.18
C GLY A 88 -19.80 3.91 -1.41
N LYS A 89 -20.69 3.47 -0.54
CA LYS A 89 -22.11 3.83 -0.65
C LYS A 89 -22.35 5.32 -0.38
N GLU A 90 -21.61 5.90 0.53
CA GLU A 90 -21.80 7.30 0.92
C GLU A 90 -20.63 8.18 0.51
N LYS A 91 -19.42 7.67 0.60
CA LYS A 91 -18.22 8.45 0.30
C LYS A 91 -17.10 7.56 -0.21
N GLU A 92 -16.08 8.20 -0.74
CA GLU A 92 -14.88 7.52 -1.18
C GLU A 92 -13.99 7.22 0.03
N PHE A 93 -13.27 6.12 -0.04
CA PHE A 93 -12.38 5.73 1.05
C PHE A 93 -11.12 5.06 0.51
N VAL A 94 -10.10 5.00 1.36
CA VAL A 94 -8.81 4.38 1.02
C VAL A 94 -8.86 2.90 1.37
N ALA A 95 -8.39 2.07 0.46
CA ALA A 95 -8.22 0.64 0.69
C ALA A 95 -6.75 0.28 0.49
N MET A 96 -6.15 -0.33 1.49
CA MET A 96 -4.78 -0.81 1.41
C MET A 96 -4.75 -2.08 0.56
N PRO A 97 -3.58 -2.44 -0.01
CA PRO A 97 -3.49 -3.67 -0.79
C PRO A 97 -3.84 -4.87 0.08
N SER A 98 -4.61 -5.79 -0.47
CA SER A 98 -5.13 -6.91 0.27
C SER A 98 -5.09 -8.17 -0.59
N TYR A 99 -5.25 -9.30 0.07
CA TYR A 99 -5.34 -10.60 -0.60
C TYR A 99 -6.47 -11.40 0.01
N MET A 100 -6.94 -12.38 -0.75
CA MET A 100 -8.05 -13.22 -0.32
C MET A 100 -7.53 -14.43 0.43
N VAL A 101 -8.11 -14.68 1.60
CA VAL A 101 -7.83 -15.85 2.41
C VAL A 101 -9.09 -16.69 2.47
N LYS A 102 -8.98 -17.95 2.14
CA LYS A 102 -10.09 -18.89 2.30
C LYS A 102 -10.08 -19.43 3.71
N GLN A 103 -11.21 -19.29 4.37
CA GLN A 103 -11.38 -19.83 5.71
C GLN A 103 -12.04 -21.20 5.68
N ASN A 104 -11.87 -21.95 6.74
CA ASN A 104 -12.56 -23.22 6.93
C ASN A 104 -14.06 -22.98 6.88
N GLY A 105 -14.77 -23.74 6.04
CA GLY A 105 -16.20 -23.55 5.84
C GLY A 105 -16.56 -22.81 4.54
N GLY A 106 -15.58 -22.54 3.68
CA GLY A 106 -15.84 -22.00 2.35
C GLY A 106 -16.04 -20.50 2.24
N LYS A 107 -15.92 -19.75 3.35
CA LYS A 107 -16.01 -18.29 3.31
C LYS A 107 -14.67 -17.70 2.94
N SER A 108 -14.69 -16.69 2.05
CA SER A 108 -13.51 -15.94 1.69
C SER A 108 -13.47 -14.65 2.47
N GLN A 109 -12.29 -14.24 2.90
CA GLN A 109 -12.11 -13.01 3.63
C GLN A 109 -10.88 -12.30 3.06
N TYR A 110 -10.96 -10.98 2.90
CA TYR A 110 -9.83 -10.18 2.47
C TYR A 110 -9.00 -9.77 3.68
N GLN A 111 -7.70 -9.81 3.51
CA GLN A 111 -6.77 -9.43 4.55
C GLN A 111 -5.76 -8.45 3.98
N ASP A 112 -5.53 -7.35 4.69
CA ASP A 112 -4.56 -6.35 4.23
C ASP A 112 -3.15 -6.91 4.25
N VAL A 113 -2.40 -6.63 3.20
CA VAL A 113 -0.98 -6.99 3.14
C VAL A 113 -0.19 -6.14 4.14
N CYS A 114 -0.54 -4.88 4.24
CA CYS A 114 0.09 -3.93 5.17
C CYS A 114 -0.92 -2.87 5.53
N PHE A 115 -0.76 -2.28 6.71
CA PHE A 115 -1.72 -1.30 7.20
C PHE A 115 -1.08 -0.49 8.32
N PRO A 116 -1.57 0.75 8.54
CA PRO A 116 -1.11 1.54 9.69
C PRO A 116 -1.56 0.89 10.99
N VAL A 117 -0.69 0.88 11.99
CA VAL A 117 -0.99 0.18 13.24
C VAL A 117 -1.51 1.12 14.34
N THR A 118 -1.41 2.43 14.15
CA THR A 118 -2.00 3.38 15.10
C THR A 118 -3.12 4.16 14.43
N LYS A 119 -4.12 4.55 15.21
CA LYS A 119 -5.24 5.32 14.70
C LYS A 119 -4.77 6.68 14.18
N GLU A 120 -3.88 7.33 14.92
CA GLU A 120 -3.38 8.66 14.57
C GLU A 120 -2.64 8.64 13.25
N PHE A 121 -1.78 7.67 13.05
CA PHE A 121 -1.05 7.56 11.79
C PHE A 121 -1.97 7.19 10.63
N ARG A 122 -2.94 6.33 10.89
CA ARG A 122 -3.92 5.96 9.87
C ARG A 122 -4.69 7.17 9.36
N GLU A 123 -5.18 8.00 10.28
CA GLU A 123 -5.91 9.19 9.90
C GLU A 123 -5.04 10.14 9.09
N LYS A 124 -3.81 10.37 9.55
CA LYS A 124 -2.87 11.23 8.85
C LYS A 124 -2.58 10.74 7.43
N LEU A 125 -2.31 9.45 7.29
CA LEU A 125 -1.97 8.84 6.01
C LEU A 125 -3.17 8.85 5.05
N TYR A 126 -4.34 8.45 5.55
CA TYR A 126 -5.53 8.38 4.72
C TYR A 126 -6.02 9.77 4.32
N ASP A 127 -5.93 10.74 5.21
CA ASP A 127 -6.27 12.13 4.87
C ASP A 127 -5.33 12.66 3.79
N ALA A 128 -4.04 12.36 3.88
CA ALA A 128 -3.09 12.79 2.86
C ALA A 128 -3.40 12.16 1.50
N LEU A 129 -3.77 10.88 1.49
CA LEU A 129 -4.15 10.19 0.25
C LEU A 129 -5.42 10.80 -0.35
N MET A 130 -6.43 11.07 0.48
CA MET A 130 -7.68 11.64 -0.02
C MET A 130 -7.49 13.08 -0.50
N ASP A 131 -6.69 13.87 0.21
CA ASP A 131 -6.38 15.23 -0.22
C ASP A 131 -5.66 15.23 -1.56
N CYS A 132 -4.69 14.36 -1.71
CA CYS A 132 -3.96 14.23 -2.97
C CYS A 132 -4.89 13.80 -4.10
N TYR A 133 -5.77 12.85 -3.82
CA TYR A 133 -6.77 12.40 -4.80
C TYR A 133 -7.65 13.55 -5.26
N GLN A 134 -8.17 14.33 -4.32
CA GLN A 134 -9.04 15.46 -4.67
C GLN A 134 -8.29 16.51 -5.49
N GLN A 135 -7.07 16.81 -5.12
CA GLN A 135 -6.25 17.77 -5.86
C GLN A 135 -5.99 17.29 -7.28
N GLU A 136 -5.61 16.04 -7.45
CA GLU A 136 -5.34 15.49 -8.79
C GLU A 136 -6.60 15.39 -9.63
N ARG A 137 -7.72 15.05 -9.01
CA ARG A 137 -9.01 15.01 -9.69
C ARG A 137 -9.42 16.41 -10.16
N ASP A 138 -9.27 17.41 -9.29
CA ASP A 138 -9.61 18.80 -9.62
C ASP A 138 -8.72 19.32 -10.75
N LYS A 139 -7.44 18.99 -10.75
CA LYS A 139 -6.55 19.35 -11.85
C LYS A 139 -7.03 18.77 -13.18
N ALA A 140 -7.40 17.50 -13.18
CA ALA A 140 -7.88 16.86 -14.39
C ALA A 140 -9.17 17.49 -14.89
N MET A 141 -10.09 17.82 -14.01
CA MET A 141 -11.36 18.47 -14.38
C MET A 141 -11.13 19.89 -14.89
N ASN A 142 -10.23 20.65 -14.23
CA ASN A 142 -9.95 22.03 -14.63
C ASN A 142 -9.25 22.11 -15.99
N GLN A 143 -8.54 21.05 -16.37
CA GLN A 143 -7.90 20.98 -17.69
C GLN A 143 -8.85 20.47 -18.76
N GLY A 144 -10.10 20.19 -18.41
CA GLY A 144 -11.05 19.63 -19.35
C GLY A 144 -10.78 18.19 -19.72
N ILE A 145 -9.90 17.55 -18.94
CA ILE A 145 -9.53 16.15 -19.15
C ILE A 145 -10.10 15.34 -18.00
N GLY A 146 -11.20 14.86 -17.95
CA GLY A 146 -11.72 14.10 -16.81
C GLY A 146 -10.74 13.05 -16.31
N PRO A 147 -11.08 12.30 -15.26
CA PRO A 147 -10.21 11.24 -14.75
C PRO A 147 -9.80 10.29 -15.87
N MET A 148 -8.55 9.84 -15.84
CA MET A 148 -8.04 8.98 -16.88
C MET A 148 -8.76 7.64 -16.85
N SER A 149 -9.29 7.22 -18.00
CA SER A 149 -9.89 5.89 -18.10
C SER A 149 -8.81 4.86 -18.36
N ARG A 150 -8.86 3.76 -17.63
CA ARG A 150 -7.89 2.69 -17.81
C ARG A 150 -8.04 2.01 -19.17
N PHE A 151 -9.19 2.12 -19.78
CA PHE A 151 -9.43 1.53 -21.08
C PHE A 151 -9.28 2.51 -22.22
N SER A 152 -8.96 3.77 -21.92
CA SER A 152 -8.74 4.68 -23.00
C SER A 152 -7.39 4.36 -23.61
N THR A 153 -7.43 3.91 -24.82
CA THR A 153 -6.25 3.72 -25.62
C THR A 153 -6.12 4.93 -26.49
N SER A 154 -5.17 5.64 -26.27
CA SER A 154 -4.93 6.78 -27.13
C SER A 154 -3.77 6.53 -28.03
#